data_0fe23778f4c6dce75b7d1919a42928d1
#
_entry.id   0fe23778f4c6dce75b7d1919a42928d1
#
_cell.length_a   1.000
_cell.length_b   1.000
_cell.length_c   1.000
_cell.angle_alpha   90.00
_cell.angle_beta   90.00
_cell.angle_gamma   90.00
#
_symmetry.space_group_name_H-M   'P 1'
#
loop_
_entity.id
_entity.type
_entity.pdbx_description
1 polymer ?
#
loop_
_entity_poly.entity_id
_entity_poly.type
_entity_poly.pdbx_seq_one_letter_code
_entity_poly.pdbx_strand_id
1 'polypeptide(L)'
;MSNAALLIGLFAVLGPFLAAPACHSTKGSEQPVHTLNVKQSVAEGIWGGEHVQIEVTNKDVTVEFDCAHGTITAPLITDSEGRFQGTGTFQREHGGPVRNDETGGASAIYSGSVKDKHLTLTVKLAGSSEVIGTFKLVHGSDGQLTKCR
;
A
#
# COMPACT_ATOMS: atom_id res chain seq x y z
N MET A 1 32.15 54.62 -65.55
CA MET A 1 32.13 53.90 -66.86
C MET A 1 31.15 52.78 -66.63
N SER A 2 29.87 53.06 -66.99
CA SER A 2 29.19 52.51 -68.16
C SER A 2 28.96 51.01 -68.08
N ASN A 3 27.81 50.42 -68.16
CA ASN A 3 26.51 50.53 -68.81
C ASN A 3 25.56 49.53 -68.13
N ALA A 4 24.39 49.78 -67.72
CA ALA A 4 23.11 49.78 -68.51
C ALA A 4 22.90 48.54 -69.41
N ALA A 5 21.93 47.73 -69.03
CA ALA A 5 20.91 47.13 -69.90
C ALA A 5 19.74 46.51 -69.12
N LEU A 6 18.71 47.13 -69.28
CA LEU A 6 17.29 46.91 -69.29
C LEU A 6 16.90 45.67 -70.15
N LEU A 7 16.06 44.75 -69.63
CA LEU A 7 15.06 44.09 -70.47
C LEU A 7 13.88 43.60 -69.63
N ILE A 8 12.77 44.01 -70.12
CA ILE A 8 11.35 43.81 -69.77
C ILE A 8 10.90 42.41 -70.17
N GLY A 9 10.08 41.78 -69.41
CA GLY A 9 9.41 40.54 -69.87
C GLY A 9 8.46 40.00 -68.76
N LEU A 10 7.31 40.49 -68.72
CA LEU A 10 5.99 39.98 -69.07
C LEU A 10 5.41 38.86 -68.14
N PHE A 11 4.41 39.23 -67.38
CA PHE A 11 3.18 38.59 -66.93
C PHE A 11 3.09 37.04 -66.98
N ALA A 12 2.80 36.42 -65.81
CA ALA A 12 1.76 35.40 -65.69
C ALA A 12 1.18 35.45 -64.30
N VAL A 13 -0.04 35.88 -64.23
CA VAL A 13 -0.94 35.79 -63.08
C VAL A 13 -1.40 34.34 -62.95
N LEU A 14 -1.11 33.66 -61.89
CA LEU A 14 -1.84 32.47 -61.48
C LEU A 14 -2.10 32.54 -59.97
N GLY A 15 -3.36 32.36 -59.64
CA GLY A 15 -4.01 32.70 -58.40
C GLY A 15 -3.59 31.89 -57.20
N PRO A 16 -4.03 32.32 -56.00
CA PRO A 16 -3.70 31.71 -54.75
C PRO A 16 -4.52 30.44 -54.52
N PHE A 17 -3.84 29.29 -54.51
CA PHE A 17 -4.42 28.08 -53.93
C PHE A 17 -4.34 28.19 -52.42
N LEU A 18 -5.47 28.51 -51.80
CA LEU A 18 -5.70 28.40 -50.39
C LEU A 18 -5.73 26.91 -50.01
N ALA A 19 -4.62 26.35 -49.67
CA ALA A 19 -4.52 25.04 -49.01
C ALA A 19 -4.86 25.27 -47.51
N ALA A 20 -6.06 24.94 -47.12
CA ALA A 20 -6.43 24.85 -45.75
C ALA A 20 -5.64 23.70 -45.05
N PRO A 21 -5.00 23.93 -43.90
CA PRO A 21 -4.47 22.85 -43.14
C PRO A 21 -5.62 22.01 -42.56
N ALA A 22 -5.76 20.78 -43.08
CA ALA A 22 -6.62 19.79 -42.45
C ALA A 22 -6.05 19.51 -41.05
N CYS A 23 -6.73 19.98 -40.02
CA CYS A 23 -6.51 19.53 -38.66
C CYS A 23 -6.82 18.02 -38.58
N HIS A 24 -5.80 17.19 -38.71
CA HIS A 24 -5.88 15.80 -38.31
C HIS A 24 -6.03 15.78 -36.80
N SER A 25 -7.26 15.65 -36.33
CA SER A 25 -7.58 15.24 -34.96
C SER A 25 -7.04 13.81 -34.81
N THR A 26 -5.82 13.69 -34.30
CA THR A 26 -5.32 12.44 -33.76
C THR A 26 -6.19 12.13 -32.57
N LYS A 27 -7.20 11.26 -32.78
CA LYS A 27 -7.87 10.56 -31.69
C LYS A 27 -6.76 9.85 -30.93
N GLY A 28 -6.34 10.45 -29.83
CA GLY A 28 -5.47 9.79 -28.85
C GLY A 28 -6.17 8.52 -28.44
N SER A 29 -5.57 7.39 -28.84
CA SER A 29 -5.93 6.09 -28.31
C SER A 29 -5.56 6.16 -26.82
N GLU A 30 -6.55 6.45 -25.97
CA GLU A 30 -6.45 6.22 -24.53
C GLU A 30 -6.33 4.72 -24.36
N GLN A 31 -5.09 4.26 -24.30
CA GLN A 31 -4.79 2.92 -23.81
C GLN A 31 -5.28 2.89 -22.37
N PRO A 32 -6.10 1.89 -21.99
CA PRO A 32 -6.45 1.70 -20.60
C PRO A 32 -5.14 1.53 -19.83
N VAL A 33 -4.89 2.45 -18.91
CA VAL A 33 -3.79 2.31 -17.96
C VAL A 33 -4.12 1.07 -17.16
N HIS A 34 -3.52 -0.07 -17.52
CA HIS A 34 -3.52 -1.24 -16.69
C HIS A 34 -2.81 -0.84 -15.40
N THR A 35 -3.58 -0.47 -14.40
CA THR A 35 -3.07 -0.32 -13.04
C THR A 35 -2.53 -1.68 -12.65
N LEU A 36 -1.22 -1.85 -12.76
CA LEU A 36 -0.54 -3.03 -12.27
C LEU A 36 -0.91 -3.13 -10.80
N ASN A 37 -1.60 -4.20 -10.44
CA ASN A 37 -1.95 -4.49 -9.06
C ASN A 37 -0.66 -4.89 -8.34
N VAL A 38 0.12 -3.88 -7.93
CA VAL A 38 1.41 -4.08 -7.27
C VAL A 38 1.11 -4.56 -5.86
N LYS A 39 1.17 -5.86 -5.68
CA LYS A 39 1.21 -6.46 -4.35
C LYS A 39 2.54 -6.12 -3.71
N GLN A 40 2.51 -5.45 -2.58
CA GLN A 40 3.69 -5.08 -1.82
C GLN A 40 3.65 -5.72 -0.44
N SER A 41 4.78 -6.20 0.05
CA SER A 41 4.89 -6.68 1.43
C SER A 41 4.88 -5.49 2.40
N VAL A 42 4.27 -5.66 3.57
CA VAL A 42 4.46 -4.74 4.68
C VAL A 42 5.95 -4.67 5.01
N ALA A 43 6.47 -3.48 5.25
CA ALA A 43 7.90 -3.29 5.52
C ALA A 43 8.34 -4.06 6.76
N GLU A 44 9.49 -4.74 6.65
CA GLU A 44 10.12 -5.46 7.76
C GLU A 44 10.57 -4.50 8.85
N GLY A 45 10.60 -5.00 10.09
CA GLY A 45 11.03 -4.27 11.27
C GLY A 45 9.93 -4.11 12.31
N ILE A 46 10.19 -3.21 13.27
CA ILE A 46 9.28 -2.93 14.39
C ILE A 46 8.26 -1.88 13.97
N TRP A 47 7.02 -2.15 14.32
CA TRP A 47 5.89 -1.24 14.23
C TRP A 47 5.27 -1.12 15.63
N GLY A 48 5.38 0.04 16.25
CA GLY A 48 4.91 0.24 17.61
C GLY A 48 3.81 1.28 17.70
N GLY A 49 2.93 1.05 18.66
CA GLY A 49 1.83 1.93 19.01
C GLY A 49 1.45 1.79 20.47
N GLU A 50 0.38 2.45 20.86
CA GLU A 50 -0.17 2.33 22.20
C GLU A 50 -0.81 0.94 22.38
N HIS A 51 -0.37 0.20 23.39
CA HIS A 51 -0.84 -1.15 23.75
C HIS A 51 -0.53 -2.26 22.75
N VAL A 52 0.35 -1.99 21.72
CA VAL A 52 0.66 -2.97 20.71
C VAL A 52 2.04 -2.74 20.09
N GLN A 53 2.72 -3.84 19.77
CA GLN A 53 3.92 -3.87 18.94
C GLN A 53 3.84 -5.03 17.96
N ILE A 54 4.27 -4.81 16.74
CA ILE A 54 4.40 -5.85 15.72
C ILE A 54 5.87 -5.89 15.28
N GLU A 55 6.42 -7.08 15.19
CA GLU A 55 7.69 -7.33 14.51
C GLU A 55 7.41 -8.09 13.21
N VAL A 56 7.75 -7.47 12.10
CA VAL A 56 7.59 -8.04 10.76
C VAL A 56 8.93 -8.54 10.28
N THR A 57 9.02 -9.84 9.99
CA THR A 57 10.18 -10.46 9.35
C THR A 57 9.78 -11.08 8.00
N ASN A 58 10.74 -11.57 7.25
CA ASN A 58 10.47 -12.28 5.99
C ASN A 58 9.88 -13.69 6.20
N LYS A 59 9.86 -14.21 7.44
CA LYS A 59 9.42 -15.56 7.77
C LYS A 59 8.15 -15.58 8.59
N ASP A 60 8.03 -14.66 9.54
CA ASP A 60 6.96 -14.59 10.51
C ASP A 60 6.64 -13.15 10.89
N VAL A 61 5.48 -12.96 11.47
CA VAL A 61 5.05 -11.70 12.05
C VAL A 61 4.55 -11.99 13.45
N THR A 62 5.20 -11.39 14.45
CA THR A 62 4.79 -11.50 15.85
C THR A 62 4.08 -10.25 16.30
N VAL A 63 3.10 -10.40 17.16
CA VAL A 63 2.31 -9.29 17.70
C VAL A 63 2.30 -9.41 19.22
N GLU A 64 2.70 -8.34 19.88
CA GLU A 64 2.68 -8.20 21.33
C GLU A 64 1.64 -7.15 21.73
N PHE A 65 0.81 -7.48 22.70
CA PHE A 65 -0.15 -6.59 23.34
C PHE A 65 0.18 -6.46 24.84
N ASP A 66 -0.54 -5.66 25.57
CA ASP A 66 -0.35 -5.51 27.02
C ASP A 66 -0.44 -6.86 27.74
N CYS A 67 -1.54 -7.57 27.54
CA CYS A 67 -1.85 -8.83 28.21
C CYS A 67 -2.22 -9.93 27.20
N ALA A 68 -1.55 -9.93 26.05
CA ALA A 68 -1.71 -10.96 25.04
C ALA A 68 -0.53 -10.95 24.08
N HIS A 69 -0.38 -12.02 23.33
CA HIS A 69 0.53 -12.11 22.19
C HIS A 69 -0.13 -12.88 21.05
N GLY A 70 0.45 -12.78 19.88
CA GLY A 70 -0.04 -13.50 18.71
C GLY A 70 1.00 -13.63 17.63
N THR A 71 0.63 -14.40 16.62
CA THR A 71 1.41 -14.53 15.40
C THR A 71 0.50 -14.31 14.19
N ILE A 72 1.06 -13.81 13.11
CA ILE A 72 0.36 -13.69 11.84
C ILE A 72 1.15 -14.49 10.80
N THR A 73 0.45 -15.27 9.99
CA THR A 73 1.09 -16.01 8.90
C THR A 73 1.69 -15.04 7.90
N ALA A 74 3.00 -15.12 7.71
CA ALA A 74 3.75 -14.30 6.77
C ALA A 74 3.69 -14.88 5.35
N PRO A 75 3.96 -14.06 4.30
CA PRO A 75 4.16 -12.62 4.37
C PRO A 75 2.85 -11.82 4.42
N LEU A 76 2.87 -10.67 5.09
CA LEU A 76 1.78 -9.72 5.03
C LEU A 76 1.83 -8.94 3.72
N ILE A 77 0.92 -9.23 2.82
CA ILE A 77 0.85 -8.63 1.49
C ILE A 77 -0.27 -7.60 1.45
N THR A 78 0.03 -6.42 0.97
CA THR A 78 -0.94 -5.36 0.74
C THR A 78 -1.48 -5.39 -0.69
N ASP A 79 -2.71 -4.93 -0.85
CA ASP A 79 -3.28 -4.60 -2.16
C ASP A 79 -2.80 -3.22 -2.65
N SER A 80 -3.30 -2.79 -3.81
CA SER A 80 -2.97 -1.47 -4.40
C SER A 80 -3.42 -0.27 -3.56
N GLU A 81 -4.30 -0.47 -2.59
CA GLU A 81 -4.77 0.55 -1.66
C GLU A 81 -4.05 0.47 -0.29
N GLY A 82 -3.04 -0.40 -0.19
CA GLY A 82 -2.28 -0.61 1.03
C GLY A 82 -3.00 -1.45 2.08
N ARG A 83 -4.13 -2.10 1.76
CA ARG A 83 -4.89 -2.94 2.70
C ARG A 83 -4.31 -4.35 2.72
N PHE A 84 -4.31 -4.96 3.88
CA PHE A 84 -3.88 -6.34 4.09
C PHE A 84 -4.87 -7.10 4.96
N GLN A 85 -4.83 -8.42 4.84
CA GLN A 85 -5.49 -9.35 5.75
C GLN A 85 -4.61 -10.58 5.90
N GLY A 86 -4.42 -11.00 7.13
CA GLY A 86 -3.70 -12.22 7.50
C GLY A 86 -4.48 -13.01 8.54
N THR A 87 -4.20 -14.30 8.60
CA THR A 87 -4.68 -15.20 9.66
C THR A 87 -3.54 -15.52 10.61
N GLY A 88 -3.88 -15.86 11.84
CA GLY A 88 -2.88 -16.19 12.83
C GLY A 88 -3.50 -16.62 14.15
N THR A 89 -2.75 -16.44 15.23
CA THR A 89 -3.14 -16.80 16.57
C THR A 89 -3.23 -15.56 17.47
N PHE A 90 -4.10 -15.61 18.45
CA PHE A 90 -4.20 -14.62 19.52
C PHE A 90 -4.33 -15.36 20.85
N GLN A 91 -3.41 -15.13 21.77
CA GLN A 91 -3.39 -15.75 23.08
C GLN A 91 -3.40 -14.68 24.17
N ARG A 92 -4.39 -14.73 25.05
CA ARG A 92 -4.43 -13.88 26.24
C ARG A 92 -3.41 -14.38 27.27
N GLU A 93 -2.76 -13.47 27.91
CA GLU A 93 -1.84 -13.72 29.04
C GLU A 93 -2.57 -13.41 30.35
N HIS A 94 -2.27 -14.18 31.35
CA HIS A 94 -2.73 -13.95 32.71
C HIS A 94 -1.60 -14.20 33.71
N GLY A 95 -1.69 -13.61 34.90
CA GLY A 95 -0.76 -13.90 35.97
C GLY A 95 -0.97 -15.30 36.55
N GLY A 96 0.12 -15.94 36.96
CA GLY A 96 0.11 -17.26 37.56
C GLY A 96 0.64 -18.37 36.65
N PRO A 97 0.64 -19.65 37.13
CA PRO A 97 1.14 -20.76 36.36
C PRO A 97 0.30 -21.02 35.09
N VAL A 98 0.99 -21.15 33.95
CA VAL A 98 0.35 -21.53 32.68
C VAL A 98 -0.02 -23.02 32.73
N ARG A 99 -1.28 -23.34 32.41
CA ARG A 99 -1.77 -24.72 32.35
C ARG A 99 -1.42 -25.33 30.99
N ASN A 100 -1.17 -26.63 30.97
CA ASN A 100 -0.79 -27.33 29.73
C ASN A 100 -1.88 -27.31 28.63
N ASP A 101 -3.13 -27.05 29.00
CA ASP A 101 -4.28 -26.94 28.10
C ASP A 101 -4.48 -25.51 27.53
N GLU A 102 -3.70 -24.54 27.98
CA GLU A 102 -3.74 -23.15 27.51
C GLU A 102 -2.76 -22.87 26.35
N THR A 103 -2.05 -23.91 25.88
CA THR A 103 -1.11 -23.78 24.78
C THR A 103 -1.81 -23.78 23.44
N GLY A 104 -1.65 -22.69 22.67
CA GLY A 104 -2.06 -22.67 21.28
C GLY A 104 -2.86 -21.46 20.80
N GLY A 105 -3.37 -20.62 21.70
CA GLY A 105 -4.11 -19.41 21.34
C GLY A 105 -5.38 -19.67 20.48
N ALA A 106 -6.26 -18.71 20.42
CA ALA A 106 -7.41 -18.73 19.52
C ALA A 106 -6.99 -18.30 18.10
N SER A 107 -7.62 -18.88 17.10
CA SER A 107 -7.45 -18.40 15.73
C SER A 107 -7.93 -16.95 15.59
N ALA A 108 -7.18 -16.11 14.93
CA ALA A 108 -7.48 -14.70 14.76
C ALA A 108 -7.31 -14.24 13.31
N ILE A 109 -8.03 -13.19 12.97
CA ILE A 109 -7.93 -12.48 11.72
C ILE A 109 -7.34 -11.10 12.03
N TYR A 110 -6.26 -10.79 11.37
CA TYR A 110 -5.55 -9.53 11.43
C TYR A 110 -5.78 -8.79 10.13
N SER A 111 -6.41 -7.64 10.17
CA SER A 111 -6.69 -6.84 8.98
C SER A 111 -6.30 -5.39 9.20
N GLY A 112 -5.97 -4.69 8.15
CA GLY A 112 -5.59 -3.31 8.30
C GLY A 112 -5.15 -2.65 7.01
N SER A 113 -4.50 -1.51 7.17
CA SER A 113 -3.93 -0.76 6.06
C SER A 113 -2.61 -0.11 6.45
N VAL A 114 -1.73 0.00 5.46
CA VAL A 114 -0.44 0.69 5.58
C VAL A 114 -0.46 1.90 4.65
N LYS A 115 -0.09 3.04 5.18
CA LYS A 115 0.15 4.26 4.41
C LYS A 115 1.42 4.92 4.93
N ASP A 116 2.44 4.97 4.09
CA ASP A 116 3.77 5.47 4.45
C ASP A 116 4.35 4.72 5.66
N LYS A 117 4.59 5.40 6.75
CA LYS A 117 5.08 4.83 8.01
C LYS A 117 3.97 4.53 9.03
N HIS A 118 2.71 4.62 8.63
CA HIS A 118 1.58 4.42 9.51
C HIS A 118 0.85 3.14 9.13
N LEU A 119 0.57 2.30 10.14
CA LEU A 119 -0.19 1.07 10.01
C LEU A 119 -1.41 1.14 10.95
N THR A 120 -2.57 0.83 10.42
CA THR A 120 -3.77 0.58 11.23
C THR A 120 -4.02 -0.91 11.24
N LEU A 121 -4.14 -1.51 12.44
CA LEU A 121 -4.38 -2.92 12.64
C LEU A 121 -5.69 -3.14 13.36
N THR A 122 -6.54 -4.00 12.83
CA THR A 122 -7.73 -4.52 13.51
C THR A 122 -7.59 -6.01 13.72
N VAL A 123 -7.80 -6.45 14.95
CA VAL A 123 -7.71 -7.85 15.37
C VAL A 123 -9.08 -8.38 15.74
N LYS A 124 -9.45 -9.52 15.19
CA LYS A 124 -10.74 -10.18 15.39
C LYS A 124 -10.55 -11.67 15.62
N LEU A 125 -11.27 -12.27 16.56
CA LEU A 125 -11.27 -13.72 16.72
C LEU A 125 -11.96 -14.39 15.54
N ALA A 126 -11.34 -15.43 14.99
CA ALA A 126 -11.90 -16.21 13.90
C ALA A 126 -13.15 -16.98 14.38
N GLY A 127 -14.19 -17.04 13.53
CA GLY A 127 -15.44 -17.72 13.87
C GLY A 127 -16.32 -16.98 14.89
N SER A 128 -15.96 -15.76 15.24
CA SER A 128 -16.67 -14.91 16.21
C SER A 128 -16.89 -13.51 15.61
N SER A 129 -17.84 -12.77 16.17
CA SER A 129 -17.98 -11.33 15.90
C SER A 129 -17.11 -10.47 16.83
N GLU A 130 -16.38 -11.08 17.76
CA GLU A 130 -15.57 -10.37 18.75
C GLU A 130 -14.39 -9.67 18.08
N VAL A 131 -14.33 -8.36 18.21
CA VAL A 131 -13.20 -7.51 17.83
C VAL A 131 -12.38 -7.26 19.09
N ILE A 132 -11.10 -7.67 19.07
CA ILE A 132 -10.17 -7.45 20.17
C ILE A 132 -9.81 -5.97 20.26
N GLY A 133 -9.53 -5.35 19.13
CA GLY A 133 -9.21 -3.93 19.09
C GLY A 133 -8.80 -3.45 17.70
N THR A 134 -8.68 -2.12 17.61
CA THR A 134 -8.08 -1.45 16.46
C THR A 134 -6.98 -0.53 16.95
N PHE A 135 -5.78 -0.69 16.41
CA PHE A 135 -4.55 -0.08 16.88
C PHE A 135 -3.93 0.75 15.76
N LYS A 136 -3.22 1.81 16.15
CA LYS A 136 -2.42 2.63 15.24
C LYS A 136 -0.95 2.46 15.58
N LEU A 137 -0.15 2.13 14.58
CA LEU A 137 1.28 1.86 14.76
C LEU A 137 2.11 2.72 13.81
N VAL A 138 3.35 2.94 14.19
CA VAL A 138 4.33 3.69 13.41
C VAL A 138 5.56 2.83 13.18
N HIS A 139 6.03 2.76 11.95
CA HIS A 139 7.25 2.02 11.57
C HIS A 139 8.50 2.62 12.21
N GLY A 140 9.30 1.78 12.82
CA GLY A 140 10.53 2.15 13.51
C GLY A 140 10.33 2.74 14.91
N SER A 141 9.10 2.67 15.46
CA SER A 141 8.81 3.01 16.85
C SER A 141 8.58 1.76 17.68
N ASP A 142 8.99 1.77 18.93
CA ASP A 142 8.67 0.72 19.88
C ASP A 142 7.22 0.86 20.37
N GLY A 143 6.61 -0.28 20.74
CA GLY A 143 5.28 -0.32 21.34
C GLY A 143 5.29 0.16 22.79
N GLN A 144 4.27 0.91 23.16
CA GLN A 144 4.04 1.29 24.57
C GLN A 144 3.20 0.21 25.24
N LEU A 145 3.86 -0.81 25.78
CA LEU A 145 3.23 -1.99 26.35
C LEU A 145 3.21 -1.93 27.89
N THR A 146 2.10 -2.29 28.48
CA THR A 146 1.94 -2.52 29.92
C THR A 146 1.62 -3.99 30.16
N LYS A 147 2.66 -4.81 30.41
CA LYS A 147 2.48 -6.26 30.57
C LYS A 147 1.74 -6.61 31.85
N CYS A 148 0.81 -7.59 31.76
CA CYS A 148 0.13 -8.18 32.90
C CYS A 148 1.14 -8.94 33.77
N ARG A 149 1.00 -8.82 35.09
CA ARG A 149 1.80 -9.49 36.14
C ARG A 149 0.97 -10.54 36.85
#